data_f4a72dfb4ac2b4c6435d0e62dd0a55d7
#
_entry.id   f4a72dfb4ac2b4c6435d0e62dd0a55d7
#
_cell.length_a   1.000
_cell.length_b   1.000
_cell.length_c   1.000
_cell.angle_alpha   90.00
_cell.angle_beta   90.00
_cell.angle_gamma   90.00
#
_symmetry.space_group_name_H-M   'P 1'
#
loop_
_entity.id
_entity.type
_entity.pdbx_description
1 polymer ?
#
loop_
_entity_poly.entity_id
_entity_poly.type
_entity_poly.pdbx_seq_one_letter_code
_entity_poly.pdbx_strand_id
1 'polypeptide(L)'
;MMRVKKTSRKRAASHPSRIPKVELHQHVDGSIPVALAWKLMKRHRLNPVETVIQMEKLLVLQDQERGSLLRYLDKFHYPLWITQFYENIARVVEAIVEEAYQNQVRLLELRYSPVIHTYAGLTLRQTISAALSGINRAKKRFPVQAGLIVIAMRQHGPHIAKILARSAVAEGQQFHERTGVIGFDVAGLERGNSPKLFKEAYSIARIGGLGLTIHAGEDEGPHAIWQAIDDLGVTRIGHGCSSVGDKVLLRRLARDKILVECCITSNYQTGAVKPDRPHPIFTFLEYGIPVAICTDNTTVSGTNQTLENRRLVHKLTVPQLTMIHQNARNYSFIRTD
;
A
#
# COMPACT_ATOMS: atom_id res chain seq x y z
N MET A 1 49.31 -26.41 -30.20
CA MET A 1 49.06 -25.20 -29.44
C MET A 1 47.64 -24.67 -29.76
N MET A 2 46.65 -25.04 -28.98
CA MET A 2 45.26 -24.56 -29.14
C MET A 2 45.01 -23.41 -28.17
N ARG A 3 44.73 -22.19 -28.71
CA ARG A 3 44.34 -21.01 -27.93
C ARG A 3 42.90 -21.12 -27.52
N VAL A 4 42.65 -21.33 -26.21
CA VAL A 4 41.32 -21.23 -25.60
C VAL A 4 40.94 -19.75 -25.50
N LYS A 5 39.96 -19.30 -26.28
CA LYS A 5 39.34 -17.98 -26.13
C LYS A 5 38.47 -17.97 -24.88
N LYS A 6 38.91 -17.30 -23.81
CA LYS A 6 38.04 -16.95 -22.67
C LYS A 6 37.05 -15.88 -23.10
N THR A 7 35.80 -16.26 -23.37
CA THR A 7 34.69 -15.33 -23.52
C THR A 7 34.26 -14.87 -22.14
N SER A 8 34.70 -13.70 -21.69
CA SER A 8 34.15 -13.02 -20.52
C SER A 8 32.79 -12.48 -20.89
N ARG A 9 31.73 -13.22 -20.55
CA ARG A 9 30.35 -12.63 -20.49
C ARG A 9 30.35 -11.64 -19.33
N LYS A 10 30.57 -10.35 -19.61
CA LYS A 10 30.19 -9.26 -18.72
C LYS A 10 28.68 -9.37 -18.56
N ARG A 11 28.19 -9.83 -17.39
CA ARG A 11 26.77 -9.69 -17.00
C ARG A 11 26.48 -8.19 -17.03
N ALA A 12 25.66 -7.76 -17.98
CA ALA A 12 25.13 -6.40 -18.02
C ALA A 12 24.46 -6.15 -16.67
N ALA A 13 24.93 -5.16 -15.91
CA ALA A 13 24.30 -4.75 -14.68
C ALA A 13 22.84 -4.42 -14.99
N SER A 14 21.90 -5.12 -14.38
CA SER A 14 20.48 -4.93 -14.64
C SER A 14 20.06 -3.53 -14.19
N HIS A 15 19.40 -2.79 -15.07
CA HIS A 15 18.90 -1.45 -14.74
C HIS A 15 17.77 -1.56 -13.71
N PRO A 16 17.67 -0.66 -12.69
CA PRO A 16 16.64 -0.72 -11.64
C PRO A 16 15.19 -0.83 -12.16
N SER A 17 14.91 -0.30 -13.34
CA SER A 17 13.58 -0.40 -13.98
C SER A 17 13.21 -1.81 -14.44
N ARG A 18 14.15 -2.76 -14.50
CA ARG A 18 13.92 -4.15 -14.94
C ARG A 18 13.77 -5.15 -13.78
N ILE A 19 13.95 -4.70 -12.54
CA ILE A 19 13.79 -5.57 -11.38
C ILE A 19 12.31 -5.94 -11.25
N PRO A 20 11.93 -7.24 -11.16
CA PRO A 20 10.59 -7.63 -10.78
C PRO A 20 10.29 -7.15 -9.35
N LYS A 21 9.26 -6.32 -9.21
CA LYS A 21 8.96 -5.64 -7.96
C LYS A 21 7.82 -6.31 -7.21
N VAL A 22 7.84 -6.14 -5.91
CA VAL A 22 6.76 -6.50 -4.97
C VAL A 22 6.24 -5.21 -4.38
N GLU A 23 4.92 -5.05 -4.39
CA GLU A 23 4.20 -3.93 -3.79
C GLU A 23 3.26 -4.46 -2.70
N LEU A 24 3.51 -4.10 -1.45
CA LEU A 24 2.75 -4.58 -0.30
C LEU A 24 1.84 -3.51 0.32
N HIS A 25 1.91 -2.24 -0.18
CA HIS A 25 1.19 -1.13 0.40
C HIS A 25 0.80 -0.10 -0.67
N GLN A 26 -0.30 -0.37 -1.37
CA GLN A 26 -0.86 0.58 -2.35
C GLN A 26 -2.36 0.74 -2.13
N HIS A 27 -2.80 1.97 -1.84
CA HIS A 27 -4.21 2.30 -1.67
C HIS A 27 -4.92 2.44 -3.01
N VAL A 28 -6.15 1.94 -3.09
CA VAL A 28 -7.00 2.10 -4.28
C VAL A 28 -7.40 3.56 -4.45
N ASP A 29 -7.84 4.20 -3.37
CA ASP A 29 -8.46 5.53 -3.40
C ASP A 29 -7.50 6.63 -3.87
N GLY A 30 -6.23 6.54 -3.47
CA GLY A 30 -5.19 7.49 -3.82
C GLY A 30 -4.35 7.10 -5.04
N SER A 31 -4.71 6.01 -5.74
CA SER A 31 -3.96 5.50 -6.89
C SER A 31 -4.75 5.49 -8.19
N ILE A 32 -5.89 6.17 -8.25
CA ILE A 32 -6.73 6.20 -9.46
C ILE A 32 -6.03 6.98 -10.56
N PRO A 33 -5.72 6.39 -11.74
CA PRO A 33 -5.09 7.13 -12.83
C PRO A 33 -5.90 8.38 -13.21
N VAL A 34 -5.23 9.54 -13.27
CA VAL A 34 -5.88 10.86 -13.46
C VAL A 34 -6.82 10.88 -14.66
N ALA A 35 -6.38 10.35 -15.81
CA ALA A 35 -7.18 10.30 -17.03
C ALA A 35 -8.45 9.44 -16.87
N LEU A 36 -8.37 8.35 -16.11
CA LEU A 36 -9.52 7.50 -15.79
C LEU A 36 -10.47 8.21 -14.84
N ALA A 37 -9.95 8.84 -13.77
CA ALA A 37 -10.75 9.63 -12.83
C ALA A 37 -11.56 10.69 -13.56
N TRP A 38 -10.90 11.51 -14.39
CA TRP A 38 -11.55 12.55 -15.17
C TRP A 38 -12.62 12.00 -16.14
N LYS A 39 -12.31 10.89 -16.84
CA LYS A 39 -13.25 10.23 -17.77
C LYS A 39 -14.50 9.73 -17.04
N LEU A 40 -14.34 9.12 -15.87
CA LEU A 40 -15.45 8.62 -15.05
C LEU A 40 -16.29 9.78 -14.51
N MET A 41 -15.65 10.85 -14.01
CA MET A 41 -16.35 12.05 -13.55
C MET A 41 -17.18 12.68 -14.66
N LYS A 42 -16.62 12.85 -15.85
CA LYS A 42 -17.38 13.35 -17.02
C LYS A 42 -18.59 12.47 -17.35
N ARG A 43 -18.41 11.15 -17.34
CA ARG A 43 -19.49 10.19 -17.59
C ARG A 43 -20.67 10.36 -16.62
N HIS A 44 -20.37 10.65 -15.36
CA HIS A 44 -21.37 10.85 -14.30
C HIS A 44 -21.80 12.31 -14.14
N ARG A 45 -21.28 13.25 -14.95
CA ARG A 45 -21.51 14.70 -14.83
C ARG A 45 -21.08 15.26 -13.46
N LEU A 46 -20.01 14.72 -12.91
CA LEU A 46 -19.41 15.08 -11.61
C LEU A 46 -18.06 15.78 -11.76
N ASN A 47 -17.64 16.10 -12.99
CA ASN A 47 -16.32 16.69 -13.23
C ASN A 47 -16.24 18.12 -12.64
N PRO A 48 -15.32 18.36 -11.69
CA PRO A 48 -15.14 19.68 -11.09
C PRO A 48 -14.36 20.64 -11.98
N VAL A 49 -13.74 20.11 -13.06
CA VAL A 49 -12.84 20.83 -13.97
C VAL A 49 -13.02 20.37 -15.41
N GLU A 50 -12.61 21.21 -16.37
CA GLU A 50 -12.85 20.97 -17.80
C GLU A 50 -11.79 20.08 -18.47
N THR A 51 -10.57 20.04 -17.94
CA THR A 51 -9.44 19.34 -18.56
C THR A 51 -8.77 18.32 -17.64
N VAL A 52 -8.11 17.32 -18.24
CA VAL A 52 -7.29 16.33 -17.50
C VAL A 52 -6.15 17.00 -16.74
N ILE A 53 -5.53 18.06 -17.31
CA ILE A 53 -4.44 18.80 -16.65
C ILE A 53 -4.92 19.50 -15.38
N GLN A 54 -6.12 20.08 -15.41
CA GLN A 54 -6.73 20.66 -14.21
C GLN A 54 -7.08 19.58 -13.18
N MET A 55 -7.56 18.40 -13.64
CA MET A 55 -7.86 17.28 -12.79
C MET A 55 -6.60 16.74 -12.10
N GLU A 56 -5.47 16.68 -12.79
CA GLU A 56 -4.19 16.29 -12.20
C GLU A 56 -3.79 17.21 -11.04
N LYS A 57 -3.96 18.54 -11.19
CA LYS A 57 -3.68 19.50 -10.10
C LYS A 57 -4.57 19.28 -8.87
N LEU A 58 -5.78 18.78 -9.04
CA LEU A 58 -6.68 18.46 -7.92
C LEU A 58 -6.29 17.16 -7.23
N LEU A 59 -5.89 16.13 -7.99
CA LEU A 59 -5.62 14.79 -7.45
C LEU A 59 -4.20 14.62 -6.92
N VAL A 60 -3.21 15.25 -7.56
CA VAL A 60 -1.80 15.14 -7.17
C VAL A 60 -1.47 16.19 -6.11
N LEU A 61 -0.74 15.78 -5.07
CA LEU A 61 -0.29 16.68 -4.01
C LEU A 61 0.69 17.72 -4.58
N GLN A 62 0.38 18.99 -4.39
CA GLN A 62 1.23 20.10 -4.84
C GLN A 62 2.31 20.41 -3.80
N ASP A 63 3.42 21.04 -4.22
CA ASP A 63 4.56 21.29 -3.34
C ASP A 63 4.21 22.11 -2.08
N GLN A 64 3.32 23.09 -2.22
CA GLN A 64 2.86 23.94 -1.09
C GLN A 64 1.92 23.21 -0.11
N GLU A 65 1.44 22.01 -0.46
CA GLU A 65 0.54 21.19 0.37
C GLU A 65 1.32 20.18 1.22
N ARG A 66 2.62 20.00 0.98
CA ARG A 66 3.47 19.02 1.66
C ARG A 66 3.66 19.34 3.15
N GLY A 67 4.00 18.30 3.92
CA GLY A 67 4.29 18.39 5.35
C GLY A 67 3.05 18.28 6.25
N SER A 68 1.93 17.82 5.72
CA SER A 68 0.70 17.62 6.47
C SER A 68 -0.08 16.40 5.97
N LEU A 69 -0.30 15.43 6.86
CA LEU A 69 -1.14 14.26 6.58
C LEU A 69 -2.58 14.68 6.24
N LEU A 70 -3.14 15.70 6.90
CA LEU A 70 -4.50 16.16 6.62
C LEU A 70 -4.64 16.68 5.17
N ARG A 71 -3.71 17.53 4.72
CA ARG A 71 -3.72 18.03 3.32
C ARG A 71 -3.52 16.89 2.32
N TYR A 72 -2.73 15.90 2.68
CA TYR A 72 -2.57 14.70 1.85
C TYR A 72 -3.89 13.93 1.73
N LEU A 73 -4.61 13.73 2.84
CA LEU A 73 -5.90 13.04 2.87
C LEU A 73 -7.01 13.82 2.15
N ASP A 74 -6.94 15.15 2.06
CA ASP A 74 -7.92 15.97 1.32
C ASP A 74 -7.98 15.61 -0.18
N LYS A 75 -6.90 15.04 -0.75
CA LYS A 75 -6.87 14.59 -2.15
C LYS A 75 -7.83 13.44 -2.45
N PHE A 76 -8.27 12.71 -1.45
CA PHE A 76 -9.20 11.59 -1.61
C PHE A 76 -10.65 12.04 -1.85
N HIS A 77 -10.97 13.32 -1.64
CA HIS A 77 -12.32 13.84 -1.78
C HIS A 77 -12.93 13.55 -3.16
N TYR A 78 -12.25 13.92 -4.25
CA TYR A 78 -12.75 13.71 -5.61
C TYR A 78 -12.80 12.23 -6.03
N PRO A 79 -11.80 11.39 -5.77
CA PRO A 79 -11.87 9.95 -6.00
C PRO A 79 -13.12 9.29 -5.43
N LEU A 80 -13.57 9.68 -4.24
CA LEU A 80 -14.75 9.11 -3.61
C LEU A 80 -16.04 9.37 -4.39
N TRP A 81 -16.16 10.43 -5.17
CA TRP A 81 -17.37 10.70 -5.96
C TRP A 81 -17.64 9.64 -7.02
N ILE A 82 -16.60 9.05 -7.60
CA ILE A 82 -16.74 8.06 -8.68
C ILE A 82 -16.67 6.62 -8.18
N THR A 83 -16.10 6.39 -7.01
CA THR A 83 -15.98 5.05 -6.41
C THR A 83 -17.19 4.65 -5.57
N GLN A 84 -18.32 5.32 -5.74
CA GLN A 84 -19.63 4.94 -5.18
C GLN A 84 -20.41 3.98 -6.10
N PHE A 85 -19.84 3.58 -7.26
CA PHE A 85 -20.48 2.75 -8.26
C PHE A 85 -19.67 1.47 -8.47
N TYR A 86 -20.33 0.31 -8.40
CA TYR A 86 -19.71 -1.01 -8.52
C TYR A 86 -18.74 -1.11 -9.70
N GLU A 87 -19.23 -0.77 -10.91
CA GLU A 87 -18.42 -0.91 -12.12
C GLU A 87 -17.26 0.09 -12.16
N ASN A 88 -17.39 1.26 -11.56
CA ASN A 88 -16.30 2.21 -11.48
C ASN A 88 -15.20 1.70 -10.54
N ILE A 89 -15.55 1.14 -9.37
CA ILE A 89 -14.58 0.51 -8.45
C ILE A 89 -13.83 -0.60 -9.21
N ALA A 90 -14.53 -1.49 -9.90
CA ALA A 90 -13.90 -2.57 -10.65
C ALA A 90 -12.94 -2.05 -11.73
N ARG A 91 -13.33 -1.03 -12.50
CA ARG A 91 -12.47 -0.41 -13.54
C ARG A 91 -11.26 0.31 -12.97
N VAL A 92 -11.43 1.01 -11.85
CA VAL A 92 -10.34 1.70 -11.16
C VAL A 92 -9.31 0.68 -10.70
N VAL A 93 -9.75 -0.38 -10.02
CA VAL A 93 -8.85 -1.43 -9.53
C VAL A 93 -8.15 -2.16 -10.69
N GLU A 94 -8.88 -2.49 -11.77
CA GLU A 94 -8.28 -3.07 -12.98
C GLU A 94 -7.16 -2.18 -13.54
N ALA A 95 -7.40 -0.86 -13.64
CA ALA A 95 -6.42 0.09 -14.16
C ALA A 95 -5.18 0.24 -13.24
N ILE A 96 -5.38 0.22 -11.92
CA ILE A 96 -4.27 0.27 -10.96
C ILE A 96 -3.37 -0.97 -11.10
N VAL A 97 -3.97 -2.17 -11.23
CA VAL A 97 -3.20 -3.41 -11.43
C VAL A 97 -2.44 -3.38 -12.76
N GLU A 98 -3.05 -2.86 -13.84
CA GLU A 98 -2.39 -2.67 -15.14
C GLU A 98 -1.18 -1.73 -15.01
N GLU A 99 -1.35 -0.57 -14.37
CA GLU A 99 -0.26 0.40 -14.16
C GLU A 99 0.88 -0.19 -13.32
N ALA A 100 0.54 -0.92 -12.25
CA ALA A 100 1.53 -1.63 -11.44
C ALA A 100 2.33 -2.64 -12.27
N TYR A 101 1.65 -3.44 -13.12
CA TYR A 101 2.31 -4.38 -14.03
C TYR A 101 3.26 -3.68 -15.00
N GLN A 102 2.85 -2.56 -15.59
CA GLN A 102 3.70 -1.74 -16.47
C GLN A 102 4.95 -1.22 -15.76
N ASN A 103 4.86 -0.97 -14.45
CA ASN A 103 5.98 -0.60 -13.58
C ASN A 103 6.78 -1.80 -13.03
N GLN A 104 6.65 -2.97 -13.66
CA GLN A 104 7.35 -4.21 -13.30
C GLN A 104 6.94 -4.82 -11.96
N VAL A 105 5.80 -4.47 -11.39
CA VAL A 105 5.23 -5.15 -10.23
C VAL A 105 4.71 -6.52 -10.68
N ARG A 106 5.06 -7.56 -9.95
CA ARG A 106 4.66 -8.94 -10.21
C ARG A 106 3.87 -9.56 -9.07
N LEU A 107 3.92 -8.91 -7.90
CA LEU A 107 3.09 -9.21 -6.75
C LEU A 107 2.60 -7.88 -6.16
N LEU A 108 1.28 -7.75 -6.01
CA LEU A 108 0.60 -6.51 -5.62
C LEU A 108 -0.43 -6.78 -4.54
N GLU A 109 -0.32 -6.11 -3.41
CA GLU A 109 -1.34 -6.07 -2.38
C GLU A 109 -1.99 -4.68 -2.35
N LEU A 110 -3.19 -4.62 -2.90
CA LEU A 110 -4.02 -3.42 -2.85
C LEU A 110 -4.77 -3.34 -1.53
N ARG A 111 -4.98 -2.12 -1.04
CA ARG A 111 -5.77 -1.89 0.17
C ARG A 111 -6.76 -0.75 -0.01
N TYR A 112 -7.92 -0.85 0.62
CA TYR A 112 -8.91 0.21 0.65
C TYR A 112 -9.96 -0.01 1.74
N SER A 113 -10.67 1.07 2.12
CA SER A 113 -11.72 1.01 3.12
C SER A 113 -13.10 0.85 2.47
N PRO A 114 -13.74 -0.32 2.54
CA PRO A 114 -15.06 -0.53 1.89
C PRO A 114 -16.13 0.44 2.36
N VAL A 115 -16.10 0.89 3.62
CA VAL A 115 -17.16 1.69 4.23
C VAL A 115 -17.34 3.06 3.57
N ILE A 116 -16.26 3.69 3.10
CA ILE A 116 -16.33 5.01 2.46
C ILE A 116 -16.87 4.95 1.02
N HIS A 117 -17.11 3.76 0.49
CA HIS A 117 -17.68 3.53 -0.85
C HIS A 117 -19.14 3.09 -0.81
N THR A 118 -19.82 3.23 0.33
CA THR A 118 -21.21 2.82 0.51
C THR A 118 -22.22 3.99 0.50
N TYR A 119 -21.76 5.22 0.34
CA TYR A 119 -22.59 6.42 0.50
C TYR A 119 -23.70 6.54 -0.55
N ALA A 120 -23.54 5.93 -1.72
CA ALA A 120 -24.56 5.89 -2.78
C ALA A 120 -25.34 4.55 -2.81
N GLY A 121 -25.34 3.78 -1.72
CA GLY A 121 -26.21 2.61 -1.55
C GLY A 121 -25.57 1.25 -1.83
N LEU A 122 -24.28 1.17 -2.16
CA LEU A 122 -23.58 -0.10 -2.19
C LEU A 122 -23.46 -0.69 -0.77
N THR A 123 -23.63 -1.98 -0.64
CA THR A 123 -23.32 -2.71 0.60
C THR A 123 -21.81 -2.93 0.74
N LEU A 124 -21.31 -3.20 1.95
CA LEU A 124 -19.91 -3.57 2.17
C LEU A 124 -19.47 -4.75 1.30
N ARG A 125 -20.33 -5.76 1.18
CA ARG A 125 -20.07 -6.92 0.33
C ARG A 125 -19.92 -6.53 -1.15
N GLN A 126 -20.79 -5.67 -1.66
CA GLN A 126 -20.73 -5.20 -3.04
C GLN A 126 -19.47 -4.40 -3.32
N THR A 127 -19.02 -3.55 -2.38
CA THR A 127 -17.80 -2.76 -2.55
C THR A 127 -16.56 -3.66 -2.58
N ILE A 128 -16.45 -4.64 -1.67
CA ILE A 128 -15.37 -5.63 -1.68
C ILE A 128 -15.40 -6.45 -2.97
N SER A 129 -16.57 -6.98 -3.36
CA SER A 129 -16.74 -7.75 -4.59
C SER A 129 -16.38 -6.95 -5.85
N ALA A 130 -16.66 -5.65 -5.89
CA ALA A 130 -16.28 -4.78 -7.01
C ALA A 130 -14.76 -4.67 -7.14
N ALA A 131 -14.04 -4.47 -6.02
CA ALA A 131 -12.58 -4.42 -6.03
C ALA A 131 -11.97 -5.76 -6.47
N LEU A 132 -12.47 -6.88 -5.94
CA LEU A 132 -12.05 -8.22 -6.34
C LEU A 132 -12.35 -8.52 -7.81
N SER A 133 -13.47 -8.03 -8.35
CA SER A 133 -13.80 -8.11 -9.78
C SER A 133 -12.74 -7.41 -10.63
N GLY A 134 -12.31 -6.20 -10.23
CA GLY A 134 -11.25 -5.46 -10.91
C GLY A 134 -9.92 -6.22 -10.92
N ILE A 135 -9.49 -6.75 -9.78
CA ILE A 135 -8.29 -7.59 -9.67
C ILE A 135 -8.39 -8.81 -10.61
N ASN A 136 -9.53 -9.52 -10.60
CA ASN A 136 -9.71 -10.70 -11.41
C ASN A 136 -9.74 -10.41 -12.93
N ARG A 137 -10.30 -9.25 -13.34
CA ARG A 137 -10.24 -8.79 -14.74
C ARG A 137 -8.80 -8.54 -15.17
N ALA A 138 -8.02 -7.82 -14.34
CA ALA A 138 -6.61 -7.52 -14.63
C ALA A 138 -5.75 -8.79 -14.71
N LYS A 139 -5.93 -9.75 -13.80
CA LYS A 139 -5.18 -11.03 -13.78
C LYS A 139 -5.39 -11.88 -15.04
N LYS A 140 -6.52 -11.73 -15.73
CA LYS A 140 -6.75 -12.40 -17.03
C LYS A 140 -5.90 -11.81 -18.15
N ARG A 141 -5.46 -10.56 -18.02
CA ARG A 141 -4.73 -9.81 -19.04
C ARG A 141 -3.23 -9.71 -18.73
N PHE A 142 -2.87 -9.70 -17.47
CA PHE A 142 -1.51 -9.43 -17.00
C PHE A 142 -1.03 -10.53 -16.04
N PRO A 143 0.20 -11.06 -16.20
CA PRO A 143 0.79 -12.04 -15.29
C PRO A 143 1.26 -11.35 -13.99
N VAL A 144 0.32 -10.97 -13.14
CA VAL A 144 0.54 -10.35 -11.83
C VAL A 144 -0.25 -11.11 -10.77
N GLN A 145 0.39 -11.40 -9.63
CA GLN A 145 -0.30 -11.87 -8.44
C GLN A 145 -0.85 -10.66 -7.71
N ALA A 146 -2.15 -10.61 -7.45
CA ALA A 146 -2.77 -9.48 -6.76
C ALA A 146 -3.82 -9.95 -5.75
N GLY A 147 -3.89 -9.26 -4.61
CA GLY A 147 -4.85 -9.50 -3.54
C GLY A 147 -5.34 -8.20 -2.91
N LEU A 148 -6.41 -8.29 -2.11
CA LEU A 148 -7.05 -7.15 -1.46
C LEU A 148 -6.89 -7.21 0.07
N ILE A 149 -6.43 -6.11 0.67
CA ILE A 149 -6.43 -5.87 2.11
C ILE A 149 -7.60 -4.92 2.43
N VAL A 150 -8.44 -5.30 3.37
CA VAL A 150 -9.54 -4.44 3.85
C VAL A 150 -9.03 -3.53 4.96
N ILE A 151 -9.27 -2.22 4.81
CA ILE A 151 -8.92 -1.21 5.80
C ILE A 151 -10.14 -0.84 6.65
N ALA A 152 -9.94 -0.77 7.97
CA ALA A 152 -10.82 -0.04 8.87
C ALA A 152 -10.20 1.34 9.16
N MET A 153 -10.98 2.40 8.93
CA MET A 153 -10.53 3.76 9.23
C MET A 153 -10.67 4.03 10.73
N ARG A 154 -9.60 4.52 11.37
CA ARG A 154 -9.54 4.77 12.83
C ARG A 154 -10.69 5.66 13.32
N GLN A 155 -11.01 6.72 12.56
CA GLN A 155 -12.05 7.68 12.90
C GLN A 155 -13.48 7.08 12.88
N HIS A 156 -13.70 5.93 12.26
CA HIS A 156 -14.99 5.22 12.32
C HIS A 156 -15.13 4.35 13.58
N GLY A 157 -14.07 4.20 14.36
CA GLY A 157 -14.04 3.53 15.63
C GLY A 157 -14.02 2.00 15.57
N PRO A 158 -13.83 1.35 16.74
CA PRO A 158 -13.60 -0.08 16.82
C PRO A 158 -14.82 -0.93 16.47
N HIS A 159 -16.05 -0.39 16.62
CA HIS A 159 -17.26 -1.13 16.26
C HIS A 159 -17.34 -1.38 14.75
N ILE A 160 -17.12 -0.34 13.94
CA ILE A 160 -17.08 -0.46 12.47
C ILE A 160 -15.92 -1.35 12.04
N ALA A 161 -14.77 -1.27 12.70
CA ALA A 161 -13.63 -2.14 12.42
C ALA A 161 -13.98 -3.63 12.61
N LYS A 162 -14.75 -4.00 13.65
CA LYS A 162 -15.22 -5.38 13.83
C LYS A 162 -16.16 -5.84 12.71
N ILE A 163 -17.05 -4.98 12.25
CA ILE A 163 -17.94 -5.29 11.11
C ILE A 163 -17.11 -5.51 9.85
N LEU A 164 -16.14 -4.64 9.58
CA LEU A 164 -15.24 -4.76 8.42
C LEU A 164 -14.38 -6.03 8.49
N ALA A 165 -13.84 -6.38 9.67
CA ALA A 165 -13.09 -7.61 9.84
C ALA A 165 -13.95 -8.86 9.53
N ARG A 166 -15.20 -8.92 9.99
CA ARG A 166 -16.13 -10.01 9.65
C ARG A 166 -16.45 -10.06 8.15
N SER A 167 -16.68 -8.90 7.53
CA SER A 167 -16.93 -8.82 6.09
C SER A 167 -15.72 -9.28 5.29
N ALA A 168 -14.52 -8.87 5.70
CA ALA A 168 -13.26 -9.28 5.07
C ALA A 168 -13.04 -10.79 5.13
N VAL A 169 -13.29 -11.41 6.30
CA VAL A 169 -13.18 -12.86 6.49
C VAL A 169 -14.19 -13.61 5.62
N ALA A 170 -15.45 -13.15 5.58
CA ALA A 170 -16.51 -13.79 4.77
C ALA A 170 -16.16 -13.77 3.26
N GLU A 171 -15.66 -12.65 2.76
CA GLU A 171 -15.26 -12.54 1.35
C GLU A 171 -13.93 -13.26 1.06
N GLY A 172 -13.01 -13.34 2.02
CA GLY A 172 -11.77 -14.12 1.90
C GLY A 172 -12.05 -15.61 1.72
N GLN A 173 -13.01 -16.17 2.43
CA GLN A 173 -13.39 -17.58 2.36
C GLN A 173 -14.08 -17.97 1.06
N GLN A 174 -14.84 -17.05 0.45
CA GLN A 174 -15.61 -17.33 -0.79
C GLN A 174 -14.76 -17.41 -2.07
N PHE A 175 -13.55 -16.84 -2.04
CA PHE A 175 -12.71 -16.66 -3.23
C PHE A 175 -11.40 -17.45 -3.21
N HIS A 176 -11.33 -18.56 -2.48
CA HIS A 176 -10.12 -19.36 -2.26
C HIS A 176 -9.30 -19.69 -3.53
N GLU A 177 -9.93 -19.83 -4.68
CA GLU A 177 -9.24 -20.20 -5.91
C GLU A 177 -8.89 -19.04 -6.84
N ARG A 178 -9.44 -17.82 -6.61
CA ARG A 178 -9.30 -16.75 -7.61
C ARG A 178 -8.49 -15.55 -7.14
N THR A 179 -8.79 -14.97 -6.07
CA THR A 179 -8.15 -13.83 -5.40
C THR A 179 -9.19 -13.30 -4.44
N GLY A 180 -8.94 -13.41 -3.17
CA GLY A 180 -9.85 -12.98 -2.13
C GLY A 180 -9.31 -11.75 -1.40
N VAL A 181 -9.97 -11.47 -0.30
CA VAL A 181 -9.40 -10.63 0.74
C VAL A 181 -8.29 -11.42 1.44
N ILE A 182 -7.08 -10.88 1.41
CA ILE A 182 -5.86 -11.55 1.93
C ILE A 182 -5.41 -10.99 3.27
N GLY A 183 -5.89 -9.81 3.66
CA GLY A 183 -5.42 -9.15 4.88
C GLY A 183 -6.38 -8.12 5.43
N PHE A 184 -6.04 -7.66 6.63
CA PHE A 184 -6.75 -6.62 7.36
C PHE A 184 -5.78 -5.56 7.86
N ASP A 185 -6.20 -4.29 7.79
CA ASP A 185 -5.41 -3.11 8.14
C ASP A 185 -6.27 -2.11 8.91
N VAL A 186 -5.63 -1.26 9.70
CA VAL A 186 -6.24 -0.08 10.32
C VAL A 186 -5.42 1.14 9.96
N ALA A 187 -6.06 2.12 9.31
CA ALA A 187 -5.44 3.34 8.79
C ALA A 187 -6.22 4.61 9.18
N GLY A 188 -5.74 5.76 8.72
CA GLY A 188 -6.29 7.08 9.01
C GLY A 188 -5.62 7.74 10.20
N LEU A 189 -6.30 8.70 10.84
CA LEU A 189 -5.72 9.54 11.89
C LEU A 189 -5.22 8.73 13.09
N GLU A 190 -3.91 8.66 13.30
CA GLU A 190 -3.31 7.93 14.42
C GLU A 190 -3.54 8.65 15.75
N ARG A 191 -3.44 9.99 15.77
CA ARG A 191 -3.56 10.77 16.99
C ARG A 191 -4.91 10.58 17.67
N GLY A 192 -4.86 10.21 18.93
CA GLY A 192 -6.06 9.93 19.73
C GLY A 192 -6.77 8.60 19.42
N ASN A 193 -6.25 7.80 18.48
CA ASN A 193 -6.85 6.55 18.04
C ASN A 193 -5.88 5.37 18.21
N SER A 194 -5.62 5.03 19.47
CA SER A 194 -4.69 3.97 19.86
C SER A 194 -4.98 2.63 19.15
N PRO A 195 -3.95 1.91 18.67
CA PRO A 195 -4.07 0.55 18.14
C PRO A 195 -4.85 -0.42 19.05
N LYS A 196 -4.72 -0.30 20.38
CA LYS A 196 -5.42 -1.14 21.35
C LYS A 196 -6.93 -1.20 21.17
N LEU A 197 -7.55 -0.10 20.69
CA LEU A 197 -8.99 -0.02 20.45
C LEU A 197 -9.48 -1.07 19.43
N PHE A 198 -8.59 -1.53 18.55
CA PHE A 198 -8.93 -2.41 17.43
C PHE A 198 -8.64 -3.89 17.69
N LYS A 199 -8.24 -4.25 18.92
CA LYS A 199 -7.84 -5.63 19.31
C LYS A 199 -8.86 -6.70 18.93
N GLU A 200 -10.15 -6.46 19.15
CA GLU A 200 -11.20 -7.41 18.78
C GLU A 200 -11.31 -7.59 17.25
N ALA A 201 -11.18 -6.51 16.47
CA ALA A 201 -11.21 -6.60 15.01
C ALA A 201 -10.02 -7.43 14.48
N TYR A 202 -8.83 -7.22 15.04
CA TYR A 202 -7.65 -8.02 14.69
C TYR A 202 -7.77 -9.48 15.12
N SER A 203 -8.41 -9.75 16.26
CA SER A 203 -8.71 -11.12 16.68
C SER A 203 -9.63 -11.83 15.69
N ILE A 204 -10.70 -11.16 15.22
CA ILE A 204 -11.62 -11.68 14.20
C ILE A 204 -10.85 -11.98 12.91
N ALA A 205 -10.06 -11.03 12.42
CA ALA A 205 -9.27 -11.17 11.20
C ALA A 205 -8.27 -12.33 11.28
N ARG A 206 -7.57 -12.47 12.42
CA ARG A 206 -6.61 -13.55 12.68
C ARG A 206 -7.28 -14.92 12.69
N ILE A 207 -8.39 -15.08 13.42
CA ILE A 207 -9.15 -16.33 13.47
C ILE A 207 -9.67 -16.69 12.06
N GLY A 208 -10.04 -15.68 11.26
CA GLY A 208 -10.43 -15.85 9.86
C GLY A 208 -9.28 -16.15 8.90
N GLY A 209 -8.03 -16.23 9.37
CA GLY A 209 -6.86 -16.57 8.56
C GLY A 209 -6.32 -15.44 7.68
N LEU A 210 -6.73 -14.18 7.94
CA LEU A 210 -6.23 -13.01 7.22
C LEU A 210 -4.84 -12.60 7.71
N GLY A 211 -4.00 -12.08 6.81
CA GLY A 211 -2.77 -11.40 7.15
C GLY A 211 -3.04 -10.09 7.89
N LEU A 212 -2.15 -9.72 8.82
CA LEU A 212 -2.34 -8.57 9.70
C LEU A 212 -1.24 -7.53 9.50
N THR A 213 -1.62 -6.34 9.07
CA THR A 213 -0.78 -5.14 8.99
C THR A 213 -1.49 -3.97 9.67
N ILE A 214 -0.80 -2.87 9.90
CA ILE A 214 -1.37 -1.63 10.47
C ILE A 214 -0.53 -0.44 10.06
N HIS A 215 -1.16 0.69 9.74
CA HIS A 215 -0.49 1.99 9.73
C HIS A 215 -0.15 2.39 11.16
N ALA A 216 1.13 2.53 11.47
CA ALA A 216 1.57 2.96 12.80
C ALA A 216 2.93 3.67 12.75
N GLY A 217 3.04 4.75 13.50
CA GLY A 217 4.25 5.56 13.58
C GLY A 217 4.49 6.44 12.36
N GLU A 218 3.45 6.83 11.66
CA GLU A 218 3.47 7.86 10.61
C GLU A 218 3.21 9.25 11.23
N ASP A 219 2.11 9.40 11.96
CA ASP A 219 1.69 10.67 12.60
C ASP A 219 1.68 10.56 14.14
N GLU A 220 2.09 9.41 14.68
CA GLU A 220 2.16 9.13 16.11
C GLU A 220 3.55 8.58 16.50
N GLY A 221 3.86 8.59 17.79
CA GLY A 221 5.15 8.17 18.33
C GLY A 221 5.39 6.64 18.30
N PRO A 222 6.60 6.19 18.70
CA PRO A 222 6.98 4.76 18.74
C PRO A 222 6.03 3.90 19.56
N HIS A 223 5.35 4.47 20.55
CA HIS A 223 4.38 3.76 21.40
C HIS A 223 3.23 3.14 20.61
N ALA A 224 2.80 3.78 19.50
CA ALA A 224 1.77 3.21 18.61
C ALA A 224 2.26 1.91 17.95
N ILE A 225 3.54 1.86 17.57
CA ILE A 225 4.14 0.65 16.99
C ILE A 225 4.27 -0.46 18.04
N TRP A 226 4.69 -0.13 19.29
CA TRP A 226 4.69 -1.08 20.39
C TRP A 226 3.32 -1.71 20.60
N GLN A 227 2.27 -0.89 20.68
CA GLN A 227 0.88 -1.37 20.83
C GLN A 227 0.43 -2.25 19.67
N ALA A 228 0.82 -1.89 18.43
CA ALA A 228 0.51 -2.70 17.26
C ALA A 228 1.12 -4.11 17.35
N ILE A 229 2.35 -4.22 17.82
CA ILE A 229 3.03 -5.51 17.97
C ILE A 229 2.44 -6.30 19.14
N ASP A 230 2.36 -5.69 20.31
CA ASP A 230 2.06 -6.40 21.56
C ASP A 230 0.57 -6.68 21.74
N ASP A 231 -0.32 -5.76 21.37
CA ASP A 231 -1.76 -5.90 21.54
C ASP A 231 -2.46 -6.54 20.33
N LEU A 232 -1.98 -6.25 19.10
CA LEU A 232 -2.62 -6.72 17.87
C LEU A 232 -1.89 -7.92 17.25
N GLY A 233 -0.60 -8.11 17.57
CA GLY A 233 0.22 -9.20 17.04
C GLY A 233 0.37 -9.14 15.51
N VAL A 234 0.58 -7.96 14.97
CA VAL A 234 0.82 -7.76 13.54
C VAL A 234 2.22 -8.25 13.15
N THR A 235 2.36 -8.68 11.91
CA THR A 235 3.64 -9.11 11.34
C THR A 235 4.24 -8.07 10.40
N ARG A 236 3.49 -7.02 10.09
CA ARG A 236 3.90 -5.91 9.24
C ARG A 236 3.42 -4.59 9.81
N ILE A 237 4.21 -3.54 9.62
CA ILE A 237 3.91 -2.16 10.04
C ILE A 237 3.98 -1.26 8.80
N GLY A 238 2.89 -0.58 8.50
CA GLY A 238 2.87 0.50 7.51
C GLY A 238 3.60 1.74 8.03
N HIS A 239 4.49 2.32 7.23
CA HIS A 239 5.34 3.49 7.49
C HIS A 239 6.41 3.26 8.57
N GLY A 240 6.02 3.09 9.85
CA GLY A 240 6.94 2.83 10.95
C GLY A 240 7.96 3.94 11.23
N CYS A 241 7.78 5.14 10.68
CA CYS A 241 8.79 6.21 10.64
C CYS A 241 9.28 6.64 12.03
N SER A 242 8.40 6.69 13.02
CA SER A 242 8.75 7.15 14.38
C SER A 242 9.63 6.14 15.15
N SER A 243 9.74 4.88 14.69
CA SER A 243 10.55 3.86 15.37
C SER A 243 12.04 4.19 15.45
N VAL A 244 12.56 5.05 14.57
CA VAL A 244 13.98 5.50 14.62
C VAL A 244 14.32 6.27 15.90
N GLY A 245 13.32 6.81 16.59
CA GLY A 245 13.47 7.45 17.89
C GLY A 245 13.62 6.48 19.06
N ASP A 246 13.42 5.18 18.86
CA ASP A 246 13.44 4.16 19.91
C ASP A 246 14.32 2.95 19.52
N LYS A 247 15.55 2.94 20.04
CA LYS A 247 16.52 1.87 19.77
C LYS A 247 16.08 0.49 20.29
N VAL A 248 15.23 0.45 21.33
CA VAL A 248 14.70 -0.82 21.86
C VAL A 248 13.67 -1.37 20.89
N LEU A 249 12.81 -0.53 20.37
CA LEU A 249 11.85 -0.88 19.31
C LEU A 249 12.54 -1.37 18.04
N LEU A 250 13.58 -0.69 17.58
CA LEU A 250 14.35 -1.13 16.39
C LEU A 250 14.91 -2.55 16.59
N ARG A 251 15.49 -2.84 17.78
CA ARG A 251 15.95 -4.20 18.10
C ARG A 251 14.82 -5.21 18.17
N ARG A 252 13.65 -4.80 18.68
CA ARG A 252 12.45 -5.65 18.71
C ARG A 252 11.96 -6.00 17.31
N LEU A 253 11.83 -5.01 16.41
CA LEU A 253 11.45 -5.22 15.01
C LEU A 253 12.39 -6.18 14.28
N ALA A 254 13.71 -6.01 14.49
CA ALA A 254 14.74 -6.88 13.90
C ALA A 254 14.67 -8.32 14.44
N ARG A 255 14.60 -8.49 15.77
CA ARG A 255 14.55 -9.79 16.45
C ARG A 255 13.33 -10.61 16.04
N ASP A 256 12.16 -9.97 16.05
CA ASP A 256 10.88 -10.63 15.77
C ASP A 256 10.56 -10.65 14.27
N LYS A 257 11.47 -10.12 13.44
CA LYS A 257 11.34 -10.06 11.98
C LYS A 257 10.04 -9.41 11.53
N ILE A 258 9.63 -8.32 12.19
CA ILE A 258 8.48 -7.52 11.77
C ILE A 258 8.87 -6.69 10.55
N LEU A 259 8.18 -6.88 9.42
CA LEU A 259 8.46 -6.13 8.20
C LEU A 259 7.91 -4.70 8.30
N VAL A 260 8.70 -3.72 7.82
CA VAL A 260 8.25 -2.33 7.69
C VAL A 260 7.98 -2.00 6.21
N GLU A 261 6.77 -1.52 5.93
CA GLU A 261 6.32 -1.09 4.60
C GLU A 261 6.71 0.39 4.41
N CYS A 262 7.82 0.63 3.72
CA CYS A 262 8.44 1.95 3.58
C CYS A 262 7.87 2.69 2.37
N CYS A 263 7.04 3.69 2.59
CA CYS A 263 6.42 4.55 1.58
C CYS A 263 7.20 5.85 1.42
N ILE A 264 8.34 5.82 0.71
CA ILE A 264 9.38 6.85 0.77
C ILE A 264 8.85 8.23 0.38
N THR A 265 8.21 8.33 -0.80
CA THR A 265 7.67 9.62 -1.28
C THR A 265 6.58 10.13 -0.37
N SER A 266 5.62 9.28 0.01
CA SER A 266 4.51 9.64 0.89
C SER A 266 5.02 10.13 2.25
N ASN A 267 6.00 9.45 2.87
CA ASN A 267 6.51 9.82 4.18
C ASN A 267 7.15 11.22 4.22
N TYR A 268 7.77 11.67 3.13
CA TYR A 268 8.23 13.06 3.01
C TYR A 268 7.05 14.01 2.76
N GLN A 269 6.06 13.60 1.99
CA GLN A 269 4.91 14.45 1.64
C GLN A 269 3.95 14.66 2.80
N THR A 270 3.71 13.64 3.63
CA THR A 270 2.87 13.74 4.84
C THR A 270 3.58 14.45 6.00
N GLY A 271 4.93 14.54 5.93
CA GLY A 271 5.74 15.12 7.00
C GLY A 271 6.16 14.12 8.07
N ALA A 272 5.85 12.83 7.90
CA ALA A 272 6.36 11.75 8.76
C ALA A 272 7.88 11.71 8.78
N VAL A 273 8.50 12.08 7.66
CA VAL A 273 9.94 12.30 7.53
C VAL A 273 10.20 13.73 7.09
N LYS A 274 11.07 14.44 7.82
CA LYS A 274 11.46 15.81 7.46
C LYS A 274 12.35 15.81 6.21
N PRO A 275 12.23 16.82 5.32
CA PRO A 275 12.98 16.86 4.05
C PRO A 275 14.51 16.86 4.21
N ASP A 276 15.02 17.39 5.32
CA ASP A 276 16.45 17.46 5.66
C ASP A 276 17.01 16.18 6.32
N ARG A 277 16.16 15.18 6.56
CA ARG A 277 16.54 13.92 7.20
C ARG A 277 16.57 12.76 6.20
N PRO A 278 17.51 11.81 6.35
CA PRO A 278 17.47 10.58 5.57
C PRO A 278 16.22 9.77 5.93
N HIS A 279 15.67 9.06 4.93
CA HIS A 279 14.52 8.18 5.17
C HIS A 279 14.88 7.04 6.14
N PRO A 280 14.00 6.68 7.09
CA PRO A 280 14.19 5.59 8.07
C PRO A 280 14.58 4.24 7.48
N ILE A 281 14.26 3.95 6.22
CA ILE A 281 14.61 2.69 5.55
C ILE A 281 16.09 2.33 5.69
N PHE A 282 16.99 3.32 5.70
CA PHE A 282 18.43 3.07 5.83
C PHE A 282 18.76 2.57 7.23
N THR A 283 18.19 3.17 8.28
CA THR A 283 18.31 2.70 9.65
C THR A 283 17.70 1.30 9.81
N PHE A 284 16.57 1.03 9.18
CA PHE A 284 15.97 -0.30 9.23
C PHE A 284 16.90 -1.37 8.62
N LEU A 285 17.51 -1.07 7.49
CA LEU A 285 18.48 -1.97 6.85
C LEU A 285 19.72 -2.18 7.71
N GLU A 286 20.24 -1.12 8.37
CA GLU A 286 21.38 -1.20 9.29
C GLU A 286 21.09 -2.11 10.50
N TYR A 287 19.85 -2.07 11.02
CA TYR A 287 19.42 -2.94 12.13
C TYR A 287 19.03 -4.37 11.68
N GLY A 288 19.05 -4.67 10.38
CA GLY A 288 18.59 -5.94 9.83
C GLY A 288 17.08 -6.17 9.89
N ILE A 289 16.30 -5.09 9.98
CA ILE A 289 14.85 -5.12 9.94
C ILE A 289 14.41 -5.40 8.50
N PRO A 290 13.51 -6.37 8.26
CA PRO A 290 12.97 -6.60 6.93
C PRO A 290 12.14 -5.39 6.48
N VAL A 291 12.34 -4.98 5.22
CA VAL A 291 11.65 -3.83 4.63
C VAL A 291 11.02 -4.18 3.30
N ALA A 292 9.93 -3.52 2.96
CA ALA A 292 9.36 -3.44 1.61
C ALA A 292 9.40 -1.99 1.12
N ILE A 293 9.71 -1.78 -0.15
CA ILE A 293 9.59 -0.48 -0.81
C ILE A 293 8.18 -0.40 -1.36
N CYS A 294 7.41 0.59 -0.91
CA CYS A 294 5.99 0.73 -1.20
C CYS A 294 5.66 2.13 -1.74
N THR A 295 4.53 2.24 -2.45
CA THR A 295 4.11 3.49 -3.11
C THR A 295 3.07 4.27 -2.33
N ASP A 296 2.31 3.61 -1.45
CA ASP A 296 1.17 4.17 -0.74
C ASP A 296 0.05 4.61 -1.71
N ASN A 297 0.17 5.80 -2.32
CA ASN A 297 -0.83 6.40 -3.20
C ASN A 297 -0.17 6.91 -4.48
N THR A 298 -0.19 6.13 -5.56
CA THR A 298 0.58 6.47 -6.78
C THR A 298 0.14 7.78 -7.41
N THR A 299 -1.16 8.07 -7.45
CA THR A 299 -1.68 9.32 -8.04
C THR A 299 -1.47 10.50 -7.10
N VAL A 300 -1.88 10.40 -5.84
CA VAL A 300 -1.72 11.52 -4.88
C VAL A 300 -0.27 11.90 -4.73
N SER A 301 0.61 10.92 -4.59
CA SER A 301 2.06 11.15 -4.41
C SER A 301 2.80 11.45 -5.71
N GLY A 302 2.18 11.29 -6.87
CA GLY A 302 2.86 11.44 -8.17
C GLY A 302 4.04 10.47 -8.32
N THR A 303 3.89 9.22 -7.86
CA THR A 303 4.95 8.23 -7.82
C THR A 303 4.50 6.86 -8.37
N ASN A 304 5.42 5.93 -8.47
CA ASN A 304 5.18 4.53 -8.77
C ASN A 304 6.37 3.68 -8.28
N GLN A 305 6.25 2.38 -8.32
CA GLN A 305 7.31 1.47 -7.85
C GLN A 305 8.67 1.69 -8.53
N THR A 306 8.69 2.10 -9.78
CA THR A 306 9.95 2.40 -10.48
C THR A 306 10.61 3.67 -9.94
N LEU A 307 9.81 4.70 -9.65
CA LEU A 307 10.29 5.96 -9.07
C LEU A 307 10.76 5.78 -7.62
N GLU A 308 10.01 5.04 -6.79
CA GLU A 308 10.42 4.73 -5.41
C GLU A 308 11.80 4.03 -5.39
N ASN A 309 11.98 3.02 -6.23
CA ASN A 309 13.28 2.35 -6.36
C ASN A 309 14.39 3.29 -6.83
N ARG A 310 14.11 4.20 -7.80
CA ARG A 310 15.08 5.18 -8.28
C ARG A 310 15.57 6.13 -7.20
N ARG A 311 14.72 6.49 -6.23
CA ARG A 311 15.10 7.34 -5.08
C ARG A 311 16.19 6.71 -4.22
N LEU A 312 16.36 5.39 -4.26
CA LEU A 312 17.28 4.64 -3.43
C LEU A 312 18.60 4.27 -4.14
N VAL A 313 18.69 4.36 -5.48
CA VAL A 313 19.87 3.90 -6.23
C VAL A 313 21.16 4.65 -5.93
N HIS A 314 21.10 5.83 -5.33
CA HIS A 314 22.28 6.57 -4.90
C HIS A 314 22.91 6.00 -3.60
N LYS A 315 22.17 5.16 -2.86
CA LYS A 315 22.63 4.51 -1.62
C LYS A 315 22.58 2.98 -1.68
N LEU A 316 21.73 2.42 -2.53
CA LEU A 316 21.54 0.97 -2.66
C LEU A 316 21.88 0.51 -4.07
N THR A 317 22.65 -0.56 -4.17
CA THR A 317 22.95 -1.21 -5.44
C THR A 317 21.76 -1.97 -6.00
N VAL A 318 21.75 -2.25 -7.31
CA VAL A 318 20.70 -3.04 -7.95
C VAL A 318 20.54 -4.43 -7.32
N PRO A 319 21.60 -5.18 -6.96
CA PRO A 319 21.46 -6.43 -6.20
C PRO A 319 20.77 -6.26 -4.86
N GLN A 320 21.07 -5.21 -4.09
CA GLN A 320 20.41 -4.94 -2.82
C GLN A 320 18.93 -4.64 -2.99
N LEU A 321 18.56 -3.81 -3.98
CA LEU A 321 17.13 -3.55 -4.32
C LEU A 321 16.43 -4.84 -4.74
N THR A 322 17.08 -5.69 -5.55
CA THR A 322 16.53 -6.98 -5.93
C THR A 322 16.27 -7.88 -4.72
N MET A 323 17.22 -7.92 -3.78
CA MET A 323 17.10 -8.69 -2.54
C MET A 323 15.97 -8.16 -1.65
N ILE A 324 15.77 -6.83 -1.55
CA ILE A 324 14.65 -6.25 -0.82
C ILE A 324 13.31 -6.75 -1.38
N HIS A 325 13.12 -6.73 -2.70
CA HIS A 325 11.90 -7.23 -3.32
C HIS A 325 11.72 -8.74 -3.17
N GLN A 326 12.80 -9.51 -3.25
CA GLN A 326 12.76 -10.96 -2.98
C GLN A 326 12.36 -11.24 -1.53
N ASN A 327 12.95 -10.52 -0.57
CA ASN A 327 12.61 -10.66 0.84
C ASN A 327 11.15 -10.23 1.10
N ALA A 328 10.71 -9.09 0.53
CA ALA A 328 9.34 -8.60 0.67
C ALA A 328 8.30 -9.62 0.20
N ARG A 329 8.61 -10.41 -0.84
CA ARG A 329 7.73 -11.50 -1.30
C ARG A 329 7.41 -12.51 -0.19
N ASN A 330 8.36 -12.81 0.70
CA ASN A 330 8.18 -13.77 1.78
C ASN A 330 7.21 -13.27 2.88
N TYR A 331 6.93 -11.96 2.89
CA TYR A 331 5.99 -11.32 3.81
C TYR A 331 4.64 -11.02 3.17
N SER A 332 4.46 -11.38 1.92
CA SER A 332 3.17 -11.23 1.25
C SER A 332 2.10 -12.09 1.92
N PHE A 333 0.89 -11.55 2.02
CA PHE A 333 -0.28 -12.30 2.44
C PHE A 333 -0.91 -13.11 1.31
N ILE A 334 -0.48 -12.88 0.06
CA ILE A 334 -0.87 -13.72 -1.08
C ILE A 334 -0.20 -15.08 -0.92
N ARG A 335 -0.99 -16.14 -0.76
CA ARG A 335 -0.49 -17.50 -0.75
C ARG A 335 -0.11 -17.88 -2.18
N THR A 336 1.14 -18.26 -2.38
CA THR A 336 1.63 -18.88 -3.61
C THR A 336 1.76 -20.37 -3.33
N ASP A 337 1.00 -21.18 -4.06
CA ASP A 337 1.19 -22.63 -4.05
C ASP A 337 2.59 -23.01 -4.50
#